data_fe4894c491d81ab6c2cdf9b110fa1010
#
_entry.id   fe4894c491d81ab6c2cdf9b110fa1010
#
_cell.length_a   1.000
_cell.length_b   1.000
_cell.length_c   1.000
_cell.angle_alpha   90.00
_cell.angle_beta   90.00
_cell.angle_gamma   90.00
#
_symmetry.space_group_name_H-M   'P 1'
#
loop_
_entity.id
_entity.type
_entity.pdbx_description
1 polymer ?
#
loop_
_entity_poly.entity_id
_entity_poly.type
_entity_poly.pdbx_seq_one_letter_code
_entity_poly.pdbx_strand_id
1 'polypeptide(L)'
;GVVHSPDEEAGDPYRFSTGLLEVLRGQYGVQAQFGFELADLRREGRQWRLRARDGRDLAAAAVVVCAGIDSARLLRPLGIHVPLMAIKGHSFTAPCGPNPPSASITDTSRKLVFCRLGDRIRVAGLADLNHWDPTPVPERVRELVAMARASLPEAADYDRIESHWAGLRPVTPFSSPIIRTAREGLVLHVGHGMLRWTLAMGSG
;
A
#
# COMPACT_ATOMS: atom_id res chain seq x y z
N GLY A 1 16.17 -6.38 24.23
CA GLY A 1 17.32 -6.13 23.37
C GLY A 1 16.88 -5.33 22.14
N VAL A 2 17.81 -4.66 21.48
CA VAL A 2 17.62 -3.92 20.24
C VAL A 2 18.47 -4.59 19.16
N VAL A 3 17.88 -4.75 17.96
CA VAL A 3 18.63 -5.16 16.75
C VAL A 3 18.72 -3.93 15.86
N HIS A 4 19.92 -3.61 15.41
CA HIS A 4 20.18 -2.50 14.50
C HIS A 4 20.73 -3.04 13.18
N SER A 5 20.10 -2.63 12.08
CA SER A 5 20.54 -2.93 10.70
C SER A 5 21.10 -1.65 10.09
N PRO A 6 22.42 -1.45 10.07
CA PRO A 6 23.02 -0.19 9.63
C PRO A 6 22.88 0.03 8.11
N ASP A 7 22.69 -1.04 7.34
CA ASP A 7 22.61 -1.02 5.87
C ASP A 7 21.18 -0.91 5.34
N GLU A 8 20.18 -0.84 6.24
CA GLU A 8 18.78 -0.68 5.84
C GLU A 8 18.39 0.79 5.73
N GLU A 9 17.57 1.09 4.74
CA GLU A 9 17.09 2.44 4.46
C GLU A 9 15.57 2.56 4.70
N ALA A 10 15.16 3.74 5.11
CA ALA A 10 13.75 4.12 5.19
C ALA A 10 13.42 5.10 4.06
N GLY A 11 12.35 4.84 3.34
CA GLY A 11 11.91 5.69 2.24
C GLY A 11 10.46 6.15 2.40
N ASP A 12 10.13 7.22 1.68
CA ASP A 12 8.78 7.72 1.56
C ASP A 12 8.10 7.15 0.29
N PRO A 13 7.17 6.19 0.41
CA PRO A 13 6.51 5.57 -0.75
C PRO A 13 5.74 6.55 -1.61
N TYR A 14 5.22 7.63 -1.03
CA TYR A 14 4.49 8.65 -1.78
C TYR A 14 5.45 9.43 -2.69
N ARG A 15 6.54 9.94 -2.14
CA ARG A 15 7.57 10.67 -2.91
C ARG A 15 8.20 9.78 -3.99
N PHE A 16 8.49 8.54 -3.64
CA PHE A 16 9.02 7.56 -4.59
C PHE A 16 8.05 7.32 -5.75
N SER A 17 6.77 7.03 -5.46
CA SER A 17 5.77 6.70 -6.48
C SER A 17 5.46 7.89 -7.40
N THR A 18 5.39 9.11 -6.83
CA THR A 18 5.16 10.32 -7.63
C THR A 18 6.36 10.66 -8.51
N GLY A 19 7.58 10.60 -7.97
CA GLY A 19 8.79 10.84 -8.73
C GLY A 19 9.02 9.79 -9.84
N LEU A 20 8.76 8.52 -9.54
CA LEU A 20 8.83 7.46 -10.55
C LEU A 20 7.83 7.69 -11.68
N LEU A 21 6.60 8.09 -11.35
CA LEU A 21 5.60 8.40 -12.37
C LEU A 21 6.02 9.56 -13.27
N GLU A 22 6.63 10.60 -12.73
CA GLU A 22 7.17 11.72 -13.50
C GLU A 22 8.25 11.25 -14.49
N VAL A 23 9.17 10.42 -14.05
CA VAL A 23 10.22 9.82 -14.90
C VAL A 23 9.59 8.94 -15.99
N LEU A 24 8.64 8.07 -15.64
CA LEU A 24 7.98 7.19 -16.59
C LEU A 24 7.20 7.97 -17.65
N ARG A 25 6.55 9.05 -17.29
CA ARG A 25 5.83 9.92 -18.24
C ARG A 25 6.80 10.70 -19.11
N GLY A 26 7.84 11.29 -18.53
CA GLY A 26 8.77 12.17 -19.23
C GLY A 26 9.75 11.43 -20.15
N GLN A 27 10.24 10.27 -19.71
CA GLN A 27 11.29 9.55 -20.42
C GLN A 27 10.78 8.34 -21.22
N TYR A 28 9.70 7.70 -20.75
CA TYR A 28 9.21 6.45 -21.35
C TYR A 28 7.83 6.58 -22.00
N GLY A 29 7.25 7.77 -22.01
CA GLY A 29 5.95 8.03 -22.66
C GLY A 29 4.77 7.30 -22.00
N VAL A 30 4.89 6.89 -20.74
CA VAL A 30 3.81 6.24 -20.01
C VAL A 30 2.65 7.21 -19.81
N GLN A 31 1.46 6.79 -20.18
CA GLN A 31 0.23 7.57 -20.00
C GLN A 31 -0.46 7.15 -18.69
N ALA A 32 -0.56 8.07 -17.74
CA ALA A 32 -1.31 7.87 -16.51
C ALA A 32 -2.74 8.41 -16.67
N GLN A 33 -3.73 7.55 -16.51
CA GLN A 33 -5.14 7.92 -16.54
C GLN A 33 -5.73 7.82 -15.14
N PHE A 34 -5.77 8.93 -14.43
CA PHE A 34 -6.42 9.02 -13.13
C PHE A 34 -7.94 9.13 -13.28
N GLY A 35 -8.67 8.71 -12.25
CA GLY A 35 -10.13 8.69 -12.28
C GLY A 35 -10.71 7.67 -13.26
N PHE A 36 -9.92 6.73 -13.76
CA PHE A 36 -10.39 5.61 -14.58
C PHE A 36 -10.77 4.45 -13.66
N GLU A 37 -11.97 4.47 -13.10
CA GLU A 37 -12.47 3.38 -12.26
C GLU A 37 -12.90 2.21 -13.14
N LEU A 38 -12.05 1.18 -13.21
CA LEU A 38 -12.31 -0.01 -14.03
C LEU A 38 -13.51 -0.80 -13.51
N ALA A 39 -14.53 -0.93 -14.34
CA ALA A 39 -15.76 -1.67 -14.06
C ALA A 39 -15.76 -3.08 -14.66
N ASP A 40 -15.20 -3.21 -15.89
CA ASP A 40 -15.18 -4.47 -16.63
C ASP A 40 -13.82 -4.69 -17.32
N LEU A 41 -13.39 -5.93 -17.31
CA LEU A 41 -12.20 -6.42 -18.01
C LEU A 41 -12.56 -7.70 -18.75
N ARG A 42 -12.41 -7.70 -20.07
CA ARG A 42 -12.75 -8.85 -20.91
C ARG A 42 -11.79 -9.03 -22.07
N ARG A 43 -11.69 -10.25 -22.56
CA ARG A 43 -10.95 -10.56 -23.79
C ARG A 43 -11.87 -10.41 -25.01
N GLU A 44 -11.42 -9.64 -26.00
CA GLU A 44 -12.08 -9.51 -27.31
C GLU A 44 -11.07 -9.84 -28.42
N GLY A 45 -11.18 -11.01 -28.99
CA GLY A 45 -10.21 -11.49 -29.96
C GLY A 45 -8.80 -11.58 -29.39
N ARG A 46 -7.86 -10.81 -29.95
CA ARG A 46 -6.45 -10.77 -29.49
C ARG A 46 -6.16 -9.65 -28.49
N GLN A 47 -7.15 -8.82 -28.14
CA GLN A 47 -6.98 -7.67 -27.26
C GLN A 47 -7.80 -7.84 -25.98
N TRP A 48 -7.38 -7.12 -24.96
CA TRP A 48 -8.12 -6.91 -23.72
C TRP A 48 -8.87 -5.58 -23.80
N ARG A 49 -10.15 -5.60 -23.43
CA ARG A 49 -10.99 -4.40 -23.28
C ARG A 49 -11.14 -4.07 -21.82
N LEU A 50 -10.90 -2.80 -21.51
CA LEU A 50 -11.02 -2.23 -20.18
C LEU A 50 -12.09 -1.14 -20.25
N ARG A 51 -13.21 -1.37 -19.56
CA ARG A 51 -14.30 -0.38 -19.49
C ARG A 51 -14.37 0.26 -18.12
N ALA A 52 -14.29 1.57 -18.08
CA ALA A 52 -14.50 2.36 -16.87
C ALA A 52 -15.99 2.52 -16.56
N ARG A 53 -16.30 2.86 -15.28
CA ARG A 53 -17.68 3.13 -14.85
C ARG A 53 -18.30 4.35 -15.56
N ASP A 54 -17.50 5.31 -15.95
CA ASP A 54 -17.94 6.51 -16.68
C ASP A 54 -18.12 6.30 -18.19
N GLY A 55 -17.96 5.05 -18.66
CA GLY A 55 -18.16 4.66 -20.06
C GLY A 55 -16.92 4.76 -20.92
N ARG A 56 -15.79 5.27 -20.43
CA ARG A 56 -14.52 5.24 -21.19
C ARG A 56 -14.09 3.81 -21.46
N ASP A 57 -13.58 3.56 -22.64
CA ASP A 57 -13.04 2.26 -23.08
C ASP A 57 -11.57 2.39 -23.47
N LEU A 58 -10.78 1.38 -23.09
CA LEU A 58 -9.41 1.20 -23.56
C LEU A 58 -9.24 -0.20 -24.12
N ALA A 59 -8.34 -0.34 -25.08
CA ALA A 59 -7.89 -1.62 -25.60
C ALA A 59 -6.39 -1.77 -25.39
N ALA A 60 -5.97 -2.97 -25.01
CA ALA A 60 -4.56 -3.30 -24.79
C ALA A 60 -4.24 -4.70 -25.29
N ALA A 61 -3.03 -4.91 -25.81
CA ALA A 61 -2.52 -6.24 -26.17
C ALA A 61 -2.28 -7.11 -24.92
N ALA A 62 -1.87 -6.47 -23.82
CA ALA A 62 -1.64 -7.11 -22.52
C ALA A 62 -2.07 -6.20 -21.37
N VAL A 63 -2.43 -6.82 -20.25
CA VAL A 63 -2.85 -6.16 -19.01
C VAL A 63 -2.10 -6.76 -17.83
N VAL A 64 -1.57 -5.90 -16.98
CA VAL A 64 -1.04 -6.29 -15.66
C VAL A 64 -2.01 -5.81 -14.59
N VAL A 65 -2.54 -6.74 -13.80
CA VAL A 65 -3.46 -6.41 -12.71
C VAL A 65 -2.69 -6.20 -11.42
N CYS A 66 -2.67 -4.94 -10.95
CA CYS A 66 -2.02 -4.49 -9.72
C CYS A 66 -3.02 -3.77 -8.79
N ALA A 67 -4.31 -4.14 -8.84
CA ALA A 67 -5.40 -3.40 -8.18
C ALA A 67 -5.53 -3.68 -6.66
N GLY A 68 -4.46 -4.15 -6.01
CA GLY A 68 -4.46 -4.41 -4.58
C GLY A 68 -5.56 -5.38 -4.17
N ILE A 69 -6.35 -5.03 -3.15
CA ILE A 69 -7.44 -5.88 -2.66
C ILE A 69 -8.58 -6.04 -3.67
N ASP A 70 -8.81 -5.06 -4.53
CA ASP A 70 -9.85 -5.09 -5.56
C ASP A 70 -9.54 -6.07 -6.70
N SER A 71 -8.31 -6.56 -6.80
CA SER A 71 -7.91 -7.53 -7.83
C SER A 71 -8.77 -8.79 -7.82
N ALA A 72 -9.16 -9.29 -6.64
CA ALA A 72 -10.00 -10.47 -6.53
C ALA A 72 -11.40 -10.23 -7.14
N ARG A 73 -11.99 -9.06 -6.88
CA ARG A 73 -13.28 -8.65 -7.44
C ARG A 73 -13.21 -8.49 -8.96
N LEU A 74 -12.14 -7.84 -9.44
CA LEU A 74 -11.93 -7.59 -10.86
C LEU A 74 -11.72 -8.87 -11.67
N LEU A 75 -11.06 -9.87 -11.11
CA LEU A 75 -10.70 -11.11 -11.78
C LEU A 75 -11.77 -12.19 -11.71
N ARG A 76 -12.71 -12.09 -10.75
CA ARG A 76 -13.77 -13.08 -10.53
C ARG A 76 -14.68 -13.30 -11.76
N PRO A 77 -15.11 -12.27 -12.52
CA PRO A 77 -15.90 -12.46 -13.74
C PRO A 77 -15.16 -13.24 -14.83
N LEU A 78 -13.83 -13.23 -14.79
CA LEU A 78 -13.00 -14.02 -15.71
C LEU A 78 -12.82 -15.47 -15.24
N GLY A 79 -13.42 -15.90 -14.14
CA GLY A 79 -13.21 -17.22 -13.54
C GLY A 79 -11.83 -17.39 -12.89
N ILE A 80 -11.12 -16.29 -12.62
CA ILE A 80 -9.80 -16.32 -11.96
C ILE A 80 -9.99 -16.02 -10.48
N HIS A 81 -9.68 -17.00 -9.65
CA HIS A 81 -9.73 -16.87 -8.20
C HIS A 81 -8.36 -16.49 -7.64
N VAL A 82 -8.34 -15.41 -6.87
CA VAL A 82 -7.16 -14.91 -6.16
C VAL A 82 -7.50 -14.85 -4.68
N PRO A 83 -6.86 -15.66 -3.83
CA PRO A 83 -7.15 -15.73 -2.41
C PRO A 83 -6.51 -14.54 -1.69
N LEU A 84 -7.20 -13.41 -1.66
CA LEU A 84 -6.79 -12.20 -0.96
C LEU A 84 -7.69 -11.94 0.24
N MET A 85 -7.07 -11.61 1.37
CA MET A 85 -7.73 -11.11 2.57
C MET A 85 -7.26 -9.68 2.85
N ALA A 86 -8.19 -8.81 3.24
CA ALA A 86 -7.87 -7.46 3.66
C ALA A 86 -7.41 -7.45 5.12
N ILE A 87 -6.23 -6.88 5.38
CA ILE A 87 -5.80 -6.49 6.72
C ILE A 87 -5.73 -4.96 6.76
N LYS A 88 -6.61 -4.36 7.54
CA LYS A 88 -6.68 -2.92 7.71
C LYS A 88 -5.63 -2.48 8.73
N GLY A 89 -4.71 -1.63 8.28
CA GLY A 89 -3.72 -0.98 9.13
C GLY A 89 -4.02 0.49 9.29
N HIS A 90 -3.66 1.05 10.44
CA HIS A 90 -3.82 2.46 10.75
C HIS A 90 -2.47 3.15 10.85
N SER A 91 -2.43 4.43 10.54
CA SER A 91 -1.27 5.28 10.78
C SER A 91 -1.70 6.72 11.04
N PHE A 92 -0.86 7.45 11.75
CA PHE A 92 -0.95 8.90 11.87
C PHE A 92 0.39 9.55 11.57
N THR A 93 0.35 10.85 11.30
CA THR A 93 1.54 11.70 11.12
C THR A 93 1.42 12.88 12.06
N ALA A 94 2.51 13.18 12.76
CA ALA A 94 2.63 14.31 13.67
C ALA A 94 4.00 14.98 13.49
N PRO A 95 4.20 16.24 13.92
CA PRO A 95 5.51 16.86 13.96
C PRO A 95 6.48 16.05 14.82
N CYS A 96 7.77 16.18 14.54
CA CYS A 96 8.80 15.64 15.41
C CYS A 96 8.66 16.20 16.83
N GLY A 97 8.83 15.34 17.82
CA GLY A 97 8.97 15.72 19.23
C GLY A 97 10.40 16.20 19.55
N PRO A 98 10.70 16.40 20.82
CA PRO A 98 12.03 16.89 21.24
C PRO A 98 13.17 15.89 20.98
N ASN A 99 12.87 14.58 20.90
CA ASN A 99 13.87 13.54 20.66
C ASN A 99 13.37 12.52 19.60
N PRO A 100 13.24 12.94 18.33
CA PRO A 100 12.76 12.06 17.28
C PRO A 100 13.83 11.03 16.89
N PRO A 101 13.45 9.79 16.57
CA PRO A 101 14.41 8.78 16.12
C PRO A 101 15.06 9.19 14.79
N SER A 102 16.36 8.94 14.66
CA SER A 102 17.12 9.16 13.43
C SER A 102 16.91 8.04 12.39
N ALA A 103 16.55 6.85 12.85
CA ALA A 103 16.26 5.67 12.01
C ALA A 103 14.81 5.23 12.20
N SER A 104 14.33 4.39 11.29
CA SER A 104 13.03 3.73 11.47
C SER A 104 13.11 2.75 12.65
N ILE A 105 12.14 2.82 13.56
CA ILE A 105 12.08 1.95 14.75
C ILE A 105 10.83 1.06 14.65
N THR A 106 11.03 -0.23 14.83
CA THR A 106 9.94 -1.20 14.98
C THR A 106 9.88 -1.68 16.42
N ASP A 107 8.84 -1.27 17.16
CA ASP A 107 8.47 -1.87 18.45
C ASP A 107 7.73 -3.17 18.19
N THR A 108 8.46 -4.28 18.24
CA THR A 108 7.91 -5.61 17.95
C THR A 108 6.90 -6.08 18.99
N SER A 109 6.99 -5.60 20.23
CA SER A 109 6.08 -5.96 21.32
C SER A 109 4.69 -5.35 21.13
N ARG A 110 4.64 -4.11 20.66
CA ARG A 110 3.40 -3.36 20.41
C ARG A 110 2.99 -3.37 18.93
N LYS A 111 3.82 -3.93 18.04
CA LYS A 111 3.59 -3.95 16.59
C LYS A 111 3.47 -2.54 15.99
N LEU A 112 4.30 -1.62 16.47
CA LEU A 112 4.37 -0.25 15.99
C LEU A 112 5.62 -0.03 15.14
N VAL A 113 5.48 0.80 14.11
CA VAL A 113 6.59 1.26 13.28
C VAL A 113 6.62 2.78 13.33
N PHE A 114 7.75 3.34 13.73
CA PHE A 114 8.03 4.77 13.71
C PHE A 114 8.96 5.07 12.54
N CYS A 115 8.58 6.01 11.70
CA CYS A 115 9.39 6.43 10.58
C CYS A 115 9.47 7.95 10.54
N ARG A 116 10.67 8.50 10.51
CA ARG A 116 10.89 9.93 10.34
C ARG A 116 10.81 10.31 8.88
N LEU A 117 9.96 11.28 8.55
CA LEU A 117 9.76 11.83 7.21
C LEU A 117 10.05 13.34 7.24
N GLY A 118 11.33 13.69 7.19
CA GLY A 118 11.77 15.07 7.32
C GLY A 118 11.57 15.60 8.76
N ASP A 119 10.68 16.57 8.91
CA ASP A 119 10.29 17.22 10.17
C ASP A 119 9.08 16.56 10.86
N ARG A 120 8.64 15.41 10.34
CA ARG A 120 7.47 14.67 10.83
C ARG A 120 7.83 13.25 11.23
N ILE A 121 7.06 12.70 12.14
CA ILE A 121 7.05 11.29 12.48
C ILE A 121 5.74 10.68 11.98
N ARG A 122 5.86 9.63 11.19
CA ARG A 122 4.75 8.74 10.86
C ARG A 122 4.81 7.50 11.73
N VAL A 123 3.70 7.23 12.42
CA VAL A 123 3.54 6.00 13.19
C VAL A 123 2.49 5.13 12.52
N ALA A 124 2.83 3.88 12.28
CA ALA A 124 1.92 2.88 11.75
C ALA A 124 1.81 1.71 12.73
N GLY A 125 0.61 1.14 12.83
CA GLY A 125 0.36 0.01 13.68
C GLY A 125 -1.04 -0.54 13.46
N LEU A 126 -1.44 -1.42 14.36
CA LEU A 126 -2.71 -2.12 14.35
C LEU A 126 -2.92 -2.98 13.10
N ALA A 127 -3.73 -4.01 13.23
CA ALA A 127 -4.03 -4.93 12.14
C ALA A 127 -5.43 -5.51 12.37
N ASP A 128 -6.44 -4.88 11.77
CA ASP A 128 -7.81 -5.34 11.86
C ASP A 128 -8.08 -6.32 10.72
N LEU A 129 -8.39 -7.56 11.07
CA LEU A 129 -8.61 -8.64 10.12
C LEU A 129 -10.00 -8.56 9.48
N ASN A 130 -10.07 -8.92 8.21
CA ASN A 130 -11.33 -9.01 7.46
C ASN A 130 -12.16 -7.71 7.42
N HIS A 131 -11.50 -6.58 7.46
CA HIS A 131 -12.11 -5.27 7.24
C HIS A 131 -11.86 -4.80 5.81
N TRP A 132 -12.95 -4.47 5.09
CA TRP A 132 -12.90 -4.08 3.67
C TRP A 132 -13.14 -2.59 3.45
N ASP A 133 -13.52 -1.86 4.49
CA ASP A 133 -13.68 -0.41 4.45
C ASP A 133 -12.35 0.28 4.85
N PRO A 134 -11.73 1.09 3.96
CA PRO A 134 -10.50 1.81 4.26
C PRO A 134 -10.70 3.05 5.13
N THR A 135 -11.92 3.38 5.52
CA THR A 135 -12.19 4.57 6.35
C THR A 135 -11.49 4.44 7.71
N PRO A 136 -10.69 5.43 8.13
CA PRO A 136 -10.08 5.40 9.45
C PRO A 136 -11.13 5.37 10.56
N VAL A 137 -10.90 4.55 11.58
CA VAL A 137 -11.78 4.45 12.76
C VAL A 137 -11.20 5.34 13.85
N PRO A 138 -11.91 6.39 14.32
CA PRO A 138 -11.37 7.34 15.29
C PRO A 138 -10.85 6.71 16.58
N GLU A 139 -11.53 5.68 17.10
CA GLU A 139 -11.14 4.93 18.29
C GLU A 139 -9.78 4.25 18.10
N ARG A 140 -9.58 3.63 16.92
CA ARG A 140 -8.33 2.96 16.58
C ARG A 140 -7.18 3.95 16.40
N VAL A 141 -7.46 5.14 15.88
CA VAL A 141 -6.46 6.21 15.80
C VAL A 141 -6.04 6.67 17.19
N ARG A 142 -7.01 6.90 18.11
CA ARG A 142 -6.72 7.26 19.51
C ARG A 142 -5.90 6.19 20.22
N GLU A 143 -6.26 4.91 20.03
CA GLU A 143 -5.51 3.78 20.58
C GLU A 143 -4.07 3.77 20.06
N LEU A 144 -3.88 3.93 18.74
CA LEU A 144 -2.56 3.97 18.11
C LEU A 144 -1.70 5.11 18.68
N VAL A 145 -2.27 6.31 18.84
CA VAL A 145 -1.58 7.47 19.42
C VAL A 145 -1.17 7.19 20.87
N ALA A 146 -2.05 6.62 21.68
CA ALA A 146 -1.76 6.27 23.06
C ALA A 146 -0.64 5.23 23.17
N MET A 147 -0.69 4.19 22.33
CA MET A 147 0.36 3.15 22.27
C MET A 147 1.71 3.74 21.85
N ALA A 148 1.70 4.63 20.85
CA ALA A 148 2.91 5.26 20.33
C ALA A 148 3.55 6.18 21.40
N ARG A 149 2.75 6.99 22.08
CA ARG A 149 3.21 7.85 23.19
C ARG A 149 3.80 7.01 24.34
N ALA A 150 3.20 5.87 24.66
CA ALA A 150 3.72 4.96 25.68
C ALA A 150 5.02 4.25 25.26
N SER A 151 5.24 4.05 23.97
CA SER A 151 6.44 3.40 23.43
C SER A 151 7.63 4.38 23.33
N LEU A 152 7.42 5.51 22.68
CA LEU A 152 8.44 6.55 22.45
C LEU A 152 7.86 7.94 22.76
N PRO A 153 7.81 8.37 24.03
CA PRO A 153 7.08 9.57 24.44
C PRO A 153 7.57 10.88 23.81
N GLU A 154 8.85 10.96 23.47
CA GLU A 154 9.49 12.18 22.95
C GLU A 154 9.69 12.16 21.43
N ALA A 155 9.26 11.09 20.74
CA ALA A 155 9.49 10.94 19.29
C ALA A 155 8.66 11.92 18.46
N ALA A 156 7.45 12.25 18.89
CA ALA A 156 6.50 13.06 18.14
C ALA A 156 5.71 14.00 19.08
N ASP A 157 5.18 15.07 18.52
CA ASP A 157 4.17 15.90 19.16
C ASP A 157 2.80 15.21 19.03
N TYR A 158 2.50 14.33 19.99
CA TYR A 158 1.29 13.53 20.02
C TYR A 158 0.01 14.31 20.30
N ASP A 159 0.10 15.56 20.69
CA ASP A 159 -1.04 16.45 20.89
C ASP A 159 -1.42 17.20 19.61
N ARG A 160 -0.56 17.12 18.58
CA ARG A 160 -0.76 17.77 17.29
C ARG A 160 -0.73 16.76 16.13
N ILE A 161 -1.77 15.92 16.03
CA ILE A 161 -1.89 14.99 14.91
C ILE A 161 -2.29 15.76 13.65
N GLU A 162 -1.42 15.78 12.64
CA GLU A 162 -1.66 16.49 11.38
C GLU A 162 -2.52 15.69 10.41
N SER A 163 -2.34 14.38 10.39
CA SER A 163 -3.13 13.49 9.54
C SER A 163 -3.21 12.09 10.11
N HIS A 164 -4.27 11.39 9.73
CA HIS A 164 -4.43 9.96 9.99
C HIS A 164 -4.93 9.26 8.74
N TRP A 165 -4.59 8.00 8.61
CA TRP A 165 -4.91 7.21 7.44
C TRP A 165 -5.10 5.74 7.81
N ALA A 166 -5.96 5.06 7.08
CA ALA A 166 -6.09 3.63 7.13
C ALA A 166 -5.98 3.04 5.72
N GLY A 167 -5.45 1.83 5.62
CA GLY A 167 -5.31 1.17 4.33
C GLY A 167 -5.39 -0.33 4.44
N LEU A 168 -5.87 -0.92 3.34
CA LEU A 168 -6.07 -2.35 3.23
C LEU A 168 -4.83 -3.01 2.64
N ARG A 169 -4.24 -3.93 3.39
CA ARG A 169 -3.13 -4.75 2.92
C ARG A 169 -3.70 -6.02 2.28
N PRO A 170 -3.47 -6.24 0.98
CA PRO A 170 -3.91 -7.48 0.33
C PRO A 170 -2.96 -8.61 0.67
N VAL A 171 -3.31 -9.45 1.62
CA VAL A 171 -2.49 -10.60 2.01
C VAL A 171 -2.99 -11.89 1.37
N THR A 172 -2.05 -12.76 1.02
CA THR A 172 -2.31 -14.12 0.58
C THR A 172 -2.18 -15.09 1.76
N PRO A 173 -2.74 -16.29 1.69
CA PRO A 173 -2.58 -17.29 2.75
C PRO A 173 -1.13 -17.68 3.05
N PHE A 174 -0.25 -17.54 2.07
CA PHE A 174 1.17 -17.92 2.19
C PHE A 174 2.10 -16.72 2.42
N SER A 175 1.56 -15.51 2.59
CA SER A 175 2.32 -14.25 2.73
C SER A 175 3.26 -13.93 1.54
N SER A 176 3.19 -14.68 0.46
CA SER A 176 3.94 -14.45 -0.78
C SER A 176 3.05 -13.81 -1.84
N PRO A 177 3.56 -12.87 -2.65
CA PRO A 177 2.79 -12.28 -3.74
C PRO A 177 2.47 -13.31 -4.82
N ILE A 178 1.39 -13.08 -5.56
CA ILE A 178 1.02 -13.84 -6.73
C ILE A 178 1.46 -13.05 -7.96
N ILE A 179 2.56 -13.48 -8.56
CA ILE A 179 3.14 -12.89 -9.78
C ILE A 179 3.17 -13.97 -10.84
N ARG A 180 2.23 -13.93 -11.78
CA ARG A 180 2.14 -14.96 -12.83
C ARG A 180 1.28 -14.52 -14.00
N THR A 181 1.51 -15.11 -15.17
CA THR A 181 0.58 -15.06 -16.28
C THR A 181 -0.63 -15.94 -15.95
N ALA A 182 -1.82 -15.34 -15.89
CA ALA A 182 -3.07 -16.04 -15.61
C ALA A 182 -3.75 -16.51 -16.90
N ARG A 183 -3.63 -15.72 -17.95
CA ARG A 183 -4.08 -16.02 -19.33
C ARG A 183 -3.15 -15.32 -20.31
N GLU A 184 -3.23 -15.66 -21.58
CA GLU A 184 -2.50 -14.96 -22.63
C GLU A 184 -2.78 -13.45 -22.57
N GLY A 185 -1.72 -12.64 -22.42
CA GLY A 185 -1.82 -11.20 -22.27
C GLY A 185 -2.44 -10.72 -20.95
N LEU A 186 -2.58 -11.57 -19.93
CA LEU A 186 -3.06 -11.17 -18.60
C LEU A 186 -2.10 -11.64 -17.51
N VAL A 187 -1.43 -10.71 -16.90
CA VAL A 187 -0.48 -10.93 -15.79
C VAL A 187 -1.09 -10.47 -14.48
N LEU A 188 -0.92 -11.25 -13.45
CA LEU A 188 -1.26 -10.88 -12.07
C LEU A 188 0.00 -10.44 -11.33
N HIS A 189 -0.09 -9.32 -10.63
CA HIS A 189 0.95 -8.79 -9.76
C HIS A 189 0.29 -8.28 -8.47
N VAL A 190 -0.08 -9.20 -7.58
CA VAL A 190 -0.99 -8.94 -6.47
C VAL A 190 -0.54 -9.63 -5.17
N GLY A 191 -1.10 -9.21 -4.04
CA GLY A 191 -0.94 -9.93 -2.79
C GLY A 191 0.38 -9.70 -2.05
N HIS A 192 1.05 -8.59 -2.24
CA HIS A 192 2.33 -8.26 -1.60
C HIS A 192 2.22 -8.03 -0.08
N GLY A 193 1.01 -7.95 0.45
CA GLY A 193 0.74 -7.90 1.88
C GLY A 193 1.52 -6.81 2.62
N MET A 194 2.26 -7.23 3.63
CA MET A 194 3.06 -6.31 4.46
C MET A 194 4.41 -5.95 3.84
N LEU A 195 4.92 -6.74 2.90
CA LEU A 195 6.24 -6.57 2.29
C LEU A 195 6.22 -5.78 0.97
N ARG A 196 5.11 -5.12 0.64
CA ARG A 196 4.95 -4.42 -0.63
C ARG A 196 6.03 -3.36 -0.91
N TRP A 197 6.50 -2.64 0.11
CA TRP A 197 7.59 -1.68 -0.03
C TRP A 197 8.92 -2.39 -0.28
N THR A 198 9.24 -3.36 0.54
CA THR A 198 10.47 -4.17 0.43
C THR A 198 10.61 -4.87 -0.92
N LEU A 199 9.49 -5.37 -1.46
CA LEU A 199 9.47 -6.12 -2.71
C LEU A 199 9.21 -5.25 -3.95
N ALA A 200 8.92 -3.96 -3.80
CA ALA A 200 8.42 -3.12 -4.88
C ALA A 200 9.33 -3.14 -6.12
N MET A 201 10.63 -2.91 -5.95
CA MET A 201 11.56 -2.84 -7.09
C MET A 201 12.00 -4.23 -7.57
N GLY A 202 12.04 -5.22 -6.70
CA GLY A 202 12.48 -6.57 -7.08
C GLY A 202 11.39 -7.44 -7.69
N SER A 203 10.12 -7.00 -7.65
CA SER A 203 8.97 -7.74 -8.18
C SER A 203 8.34 -7.07 -9.40
N GLY A 204 8.80 -5.90 -9.77
CA GLY A 204 8.33 -5.13 -10.93
C GLY A 204 8.87 -5.59 -12.28
#